data_2ee9485cb8c4ed00cc78e3f0bf0d11d0
#
_entry.id   2ee9485cb8c4ed00cc78e3f0bf0d11d0
#
_cell.length_a   1.000
_cell.length_b   1.000
_cell.length_c   1.000
_cell.angle_alpha   90.00
_cell.angle_beta   90.00
_cell.angle_gamma   90.00
#
_symmetry.space_group_name_H-M   'P 1'
#
loop_
_entity.id
_entity.type
_entity.pdbx_description
1 polymer ?
#
loop_
_entity_poly.entity_id
_entity_poly.type
_entity_poly.pdbx_seq_one_letter_code
_entity_poly.pdbx_strand_id
1 'polypeptide(L)'
;MPTTPTLAVATDFILSHATEQDLTRITETXKQRRAALAAIRTASLTTGTPVRIANLSPRYLNGLTGTLGAIDGKHATVTLDAESTDRLRFTPSNKRFPVPFDTASYDLRGVPLSCCLPT
;
A
#
# COMPACT_ATOMS: atom_id res chain seq x y z
N MET A 1 -21.28 30.69 -5.52
CA MET A 1 -20.01 29.93 -5.40
C MET A 1 -20.24 28.71 -4.55
N PRO A 2 -19.91 27.53 -5.07
CA PRO A 2 -20.01 26.37 -4.24
C PRO A 2 -18.95 26.43 -3.12
N THR A 3 -19.37 26.07 -1.93
CA THR A 3 -18.49 26.05 -0.78
C THR A 3 -17.80 24.68 -0.72
N THR A 4 -16.49 24.68 -0.72
CA THR A 4 -15.73 23.44 -0.57
C THR A 4 -15.90 22.92 0.85
N PRO A 5 -16.34 21.68 1.04
CA PRO A 5 -16.44 21.13 2.39
C PRO A 5 -15.07 21.09 3.04
N THR A 6 -15.02 21.38 4.33
CA THR A 6 -13.76 21.35 5.05
C THR A 6 -13.75 20.24 6.07
N LEU A 7 -12.55 19.78 6.41
CA LEU A 7 -12.39 18.78 7.44
C LEU A 7 -12.89 19.29 8.79
N ALA A 8 -12.73 20.59 9.05
CA ALA A 8 -13.19 21.18 10.29
C ALA A 8 -14.69 21.04 10.49
N VAL A 9 -15.46 21.23 9.40
CA VAL A 9 -16.92 21.09 9.48
C VAL A 9 -17.30 19.65 9.79
N ALA A 10 -16.66 18.69 9.09
CA ALA A 10 -16.94 17.28 9.33
C ALA A 10 -16.55 16.87 10.74
N THR A 11 -15.40 17.32 11.20
CA THR A 11 -14.92 17.02 12.56
C THR A 11 -15.87 17.57 13.60
N ASP A 12 -16.32 18.80 13.44
CA ASP A 12 -17.25 19.41 14.38
C ASP A 12 -18.57 18.64 14.44
N PHE A 13 -19.08 18.20 13.30
CA PHE A 13 -20.29 17.41 13.29
C PHE A 13 -20.11 16.12 14.10
N ILE A 14 -18.99 15.44 13.88
CA ILE A 14 -18.74 14.17 14.55
C ILE A 14 -18.61 14.38 16.07
N LEU A 15 -17.88 15.42 16.48
CA LEU A 15 -17.62 15.65 17.89
C LEU A 15 -18.81 16.20 18.64
N SER A 16 -19.68 16.99 18.00
CA SER A 16 -20.66 17.77 18.70
C SER A 16 -22.10 17.44 18.37
N HIS A 17 -22.36 16.79 17.25
CA HIS A 17 -23.73 16.60 16.78
C HIS A 17 -24.11 15.17 16.45
N ALA A 18 -23.14 14.30 16.17
CA ALA A 18 -23.42 12.96 15.71
C ALA A 18 -24.04 12.09 16.79
N THR A 19 -25.11 11.38 16.42
CA THR A 19 -25.71 10.37 17.29
C THR A 19 -24.96 9.05 17.15
N GLU A 20 -25.33 8.06 17.96
CA GLU A 20 -24.73 6.73 17.83
C GLU A 20 -25.00 6.15 16.43
N GLN A 21 -26.20 6.34 15.90
CA GLN A 21 -26.49 5.86 14.56
C GLN A 21 -25.67 6.60 13.51
N ASP A 22 -25.48 7.90 13.72
CA ASP A 22 -24.64 8.66 12.80
C ASP A 22 -23.22 8.14 12.83
N LEU A 23 -22.70 7.85 13.99
CA LEU A 23 -21.31 7.36 14.12
C LEU A 23 -21.13 6.01 13.43
N THR A 24 -22.11 5.13 13.52
CA THR A 24 -22.06 3.86 12.81
C THR A 24 -22.02 4.09 11.31
N ARG A 25 -22.84 5.01 10.82
CA ARG A 25 -22.90 5.32 9.41
C ARG A 25 -21.60 5.97 8.93
N ILE A 26 -21.04 6.86 9.74
CA ILE A 26 -19.79 7.54 9.41
C ILE A 26 -18.66 6.53 9.31
N THR A 27 -18.60 5.57 10.24
CA THR A 27 -17.59 4.52 10.22
C THR A 27 -17.67 3.71 8.92
N GLU A 28 -18.86 3.36 8.50
CA GLU A 28 -19.06 2.62 7.26
C GLU A 28 -18.66 3.47 6.06
N THR A 29 -18.96 4.74 6.10
CA THR A 29 -18.59 5.68 5.05
C THR A 29 -17.07 5.83 4.92
N UNK A 30 -16.38 5.91 5.87
CA UNK A 30 -15.25 5.95 5.88
C UNK A 30 -14.70 4.99 5.31
N LYS A 31 -14.96 3.76 5.62
CA LYS A 31 -14.52 2.51 5.02
C LYS A 31 -14.72 2.52 3.49
N GLN A 32 -15.90 2.95 3.07
CA GLN A 32 -16.18 3.04 1.64
C GLN A 32 -15.25 4.01 0.93
N ARG A 33 -14.97 5.15 1.56
CA ARG A 33 -14.08 6.14 0.93
C ARG A 33 -12.66 5.61 0.82
N ARG A 34 -12.17 4.94 1.87
CA ARG A 34 -10.84 4.34 1.82
C ARG A 34 -10.74 3.28 0.73
N ALA A 35 -11.78 2.47 0.57
CA ALA A 35 -11.80 1.46 -0.49
C ALA A 35 -11.78 2.12 -1.86
N ALA A 36 -12.52 3.22 -2.04
CA ALA A 36 -12.54 3.94 -3.30
C ALA A 36 -11.18 4.53 -3.65
N LEU A 37 -10.50 5.14 -2.66
CA LEU A 37 -9.16 5.68 -2.88
C LEU A 37 -8.16 4.59 -3.20
N ALA A 38 -8.26 3.45 -2.52
CA ALA A 38 -7.36 2.32 -2.80
C ALA A 38 -7.58 1.79 -4.22
N ALA A 39 -8.84 1.74 -4.66
CA ALA A 39 -9.14 1.28 -6.02
C ALA A 39 -8.56 2.23 -7.07
N ILE A 40 -8.65 3.53 -6.83
CA ILE A 40 -8.07 4.52 -7.74
C ILE A 40 -6.56 4.35 -7.81
N ARG A 41 -5.91 4.20 -6.65
CA ARG A 41 -4.46 4.01 -6.59
C ARG A 41 -4.05 2.74 -7.33
N THR A 42 -4.77 1.65 -7.08
CA THR A 42 -4.46 0.37 -7.72
C THR A 42 -4.64 0.44 -9.23
N ALA A 43 -5.66 1.15 -9.69
CA ALA A 43 -5.93 1.27 -11.12
C ALA A 43 -4.81 2.01 -11.86
N SER A 44 -4.04 2.83 -11.16
CA SER A 44 -2.94 3.56 -11.79
C SER A 44 -1.66 2.73 -11.88
N LEU A 45 -1.61 1.56 -11.25
CA LEU A 45 -0.41 0.74 -11.24
C LEU A 45 -0.30 -0.05 -12.53
N THR A 46 0.85 0.06 -13.17
CA THR A 46 1.16 -0.71 -14.38
C THR A 46 2.57 -1.26 -14.26
N THR A 47 2.88 -2.25 -15.11
CA THR A 47 4.24 -2.79 -15.17
C THR A 47 5.21 -1.65 -15.47
N GLY A 48 6.29 -1.59 -14.70
CA GLY A 48 7.30 -0.55 -14.83
C GLY A 48 7.15 0.59 -13.86
N THR A 49 6.05 0.64 -13.11
CA THR A 49 5.83 1.71 -12.13
C THR A 49 6.77 1.53 -10.94
N PRO A 50 7.52 2.57 -10.55
CA PRO A 50 8.30 2.49 -9.31
C PRO A 50 7.37 2.47 -8.11
N VAL A 51 7.62 1.57 -7.17
CA VAL A 51 6.73 1.39 -6.01
C VAL A 51 7.54 1.18 -4.74
N ARG A 52 6.86 1.41 -3.61
CA ARG A 52 7.36 1.05 -2.29
C ARG A 52 6.35 0.15 -1.63
N ILE A 53 6.83 -0.88 -0.95
CA ILE A 53 5.97 -1.85 -0.28
C ILE A 53 5.55 -1.31 1.08
N ALA A 54 4.27 -1.44 1.41
CA ALA A 54 3.72 -1.00 2.68
C ALA A 54 2.58 -1.91 3.11
N ASN A 55 2.39 -2.03 4.40
CA ASN A 55 1.27 -2.76 5.01
C ASN A 55 1.26 -4.24 4.63
N LEU A 56 2.44 -4.82 4.54
CA LEU A 56 2.59 -6.23 4.16
C LEU A 56 3.22 -7.00 5.31
N SER A 57 2.90 -8.28 5.39
CA SER A 57 3.53 -9.20 6.35
C SER A 57 4.40 -10.19 5.59
N PRO A 58 5.58 -10.52 6.10
CA PRO A 58 6.21 -10.05 7.34
C PRO A 58 6.62 -8.58 7.27
N ARG A 59 6.75 -7.97 8.43
CA ARG A 59 7.03 -6.53 8.55
C ARG A 59 8.30 -6.08 7.85
N TYR A 60 9.31 -6.94 7.78
CA TYR A 60 10.58 -6.54 7.19
C TYR A 60 10.48 -6.27 5.69
N LEU A 61 9.36 -6.65 5.07
CA LEU A 61 9.13 -6.32 3.66
C LEU A 61 8.72 -4.86 3.46
N ASN A 62 8.21 -4.21 4.50
CA ASN A 62 7.72 -2.85 4.36
C ASN A 62 8.88 -1.87 4.18
N GLY A 63 8.70 -0.93 3.28
CA GLY A 63 9.72 0.06 2.97
C GLY A 63 10.66 -0.33 1.86
N LEU A 64 10.61 -1.58 1.41
CA LEU A 64 11.41 -1.99 0.27
C LEU A 64 10.89 -1.31 -1.00
N THR A 65 11.81 -0.92 -1.87
CA THR A 65 11.46 -0.22 -3.10
C THR A 65 11.89 -1.03 -4.31
N GLY A 66 11.17 -0.81 -5.39
CA GLY A 66 11.48 -1.50 -6.63
C GLY A 66 10.57 -1.06 -7.74
N THR A 67 10.47 -1.89 -8.74
CA THR A 67 9.67 -1.61 -9.94
C THR A 67 8.64 -2.72 -10.09
N LEU A 68 7.41 -2.33 -10.40
CA LEU A 68 6.34 -3.28 -10.59
C LEU A 68 6.61 -4.12 -11.85
N GLY A 69 6.58 -5.44 -11.68
CA GLY A 69 6.74 -6.36 -12.79
C GLY A 69 5.42 -6.92 -13.25
N ALA A 70 5.38 -8.23 -13.50
CA ALA A 70 4.17 -8.88 -14.01
C ALA A 70 3.04 -8.76 -13.01
N ILE A 71 1.88 -8.32 -13.49
CA ILE A 71 0.68 -8.18 -12.67
C ILE A 71 -0.24 -9.36 -12.98
N ASP A 72 -0.68 -10.04 -11.93
CA ASP A 72 -1.56 -11.20 -12.06
C ASP A 72 -2.73 -11.01 -11.11
N GLY A 73 -3.86 -10.54 -11.65
CA GLY A 73 -5.03 -10.26 -10.84
C GLY A 73 -4.77 -9.15 -9.84
N LYS A 74 -4.91 -9.46 -8.56
CA LYS A 74 -4.71 -8.48 -7.50
C LYS A 74 -3.30 -8.51 -6.93
N HIS A 75 -2.41 -9.27 -7.53
CA HIS A 75 -1.03 -9.43 -7.05
C HIS A 75 -0.06 -9.12 -8.16
N ALA A 76 1.17 -8.84 -7.78
CA ALA A 76 2.22 -8.54 -8.75
C ALA A 76 3.56 -8.96 -8.22
N THR A 77 4.52 -9.06 -9.13
CA THR A 77 5.91 -9.24 -8.77
C THR A 77 6.55 -7.86 -8.66
N VAL A 78 7.29 -7.63 -7.59
CA VAL A 78 8.06 -6.40 -7.43
C VAL A 78 9.53 -6.75 -7.59
N THR A 79 10.17 -6.17 -8.60
CA THR A 79 11.60 -6.34 -8.81
C THR A 79 12.30 -5.30 -7.94
N LEU A 80 12.88 -5.76 -6.84
CA LEU A 80 13.51 -4.86 -5.88
C LEU A 80 14.74 -4.21 -6.47
N ASP A 81 14.98 -2.94 -6.11
CA ASP A 81 16.24 -2.30 -6.52
C ASP A 81 17.40 -2.91 -5.73
N ALA A 82 18.63 -2.50 -6.10
CA ALA A 82 19.81 -3.11 -5.51
C ALA A 82 19.89 -2.90 -4.01
N GLU A 83 19.53 -1.71 -3.56
CA GLU A 83 19.57 -1.38 -2.14
C GLU A 83 18.57 -2.21 -1.35
N SER A 84 17.34 -2.33 -1.85
CA SER A 84 16.31 -3.11 -1.19
C SER A 84 16.60 -4.60 -1.23
N THR A 85 17.20 -5.06 -2.33
CA THR A 85 17.62 -6.45 -2.44
C THR A 85 18.66 -6.78 -1.35
N ASP A 86 19.65 -5.90 -1.16
CA ASP A 86 20.65 -6.10 -0.12
C ASP A 86 20.03 -6.03 1.26
N ARG A 87 19.10 -5.11 1.47
CA ARG A 87 18.43 -4.98 2.76
C ARG A 87 17.69 -6.27 3.11
N LEU A 88 16.98 -6.84 2.13
CA LEU A 88 16.27 -8.10 2.35
C LEU A 88 17.24 -9.25 2.58
N ARG A 89 18.33 -9.29 1.80
CA ARG A 89 19.36 -10.34 1.92
C ARG A 89 19.94 -10.39 3.33
N PHE A 90 20.18 -9.22 3.92
CA PHE A 90 20.85 -9.13 5.21
C PHE A 90 19.89 -8.94 6.38
N THR A 91 18.60 -9.14 6.17
CA THR A 91 17.62 -9.11 7.26
C THR A 91 17.66 -10.44 8.00
N PRO A 92 18.04 -10.45 9.29
CA PRO A 92 18.18 -11.74 9.99
C PRO A 92 16.88 -12.51 10.12
N SER A 93 15.75 -11.82 10.23
CA SER A 93 14.45 -12.49 10.38
C SER A 93 13.89 -13.00 9.06
N ASN A 94 14.55 -12.71 7.94
CA ASN A 94 14.06 -13.14 6.63
C ASN A 94 14.41 -14.62 6.41
N LYS A 95 13.42 -15.48 6.64
CA LYS A 95 13.60 -16.92 6.40
C LYS A 95 12.72 -17.43 5.27
N ARG A 96 11.83 -16.56 4.73
CA ARG A 96 10.91 -16.94 3.68
C ARG A 96 11.39 -16.60 2.28
N PHE A 97 12.25 -15.59 2.16
CA PHE A 97 12.63 -15.04 0.87
C PHE A 97 14.15 -15.06 0.72
N PRO A 98 14.73 -16.24 0.52
CA PRO A 98 16.20 -16.31 0.41
C PRO A 98 16.66 -15.59 -0.85
N VAL A 99 17.57 -14.64 -0.66
CA VAL A 99 18.13 -13.87 -1.75
C VAL A 99 19.51 -14.42 -2.07
N PRO A 100 19.71 -14.99 -3.26
CA PRO A 100 21.02 -15.51 -3.61
C PRO A 100 22.09 -14.42 -3.59
N PHE A 101 23.31 -14.82 -3.28
CA PHE A 101 24.44 -13.89 -3.16
C PHE A 101 24.68 -13.09 -4.42
N ASP A 102 24.48 -13.71 -5.58
CA ASP A 102 24.78 -13.07 -6.85
C ASP A 102 23.61 -12.30 -7.45
N THR A 103 22.47 -12.24 -6.75
CA THR A 103 21.30 -11.55 -7.26
C THR A 103 21.39 -10.08 -6.90
N ALA A 104 21.37 -9.22 -7.93
CA ALA A 104 21.37 -7.77 -7.73
C ALA A 104 19.97 -7.20 -7.53
N SER A 105 18.98 -7.83 -8.14
CA SER A 105 17.59 -7.38 -8.09
C SER A 105 16.69 -8.59 -7.87
N TYR A 106 16.22 -8.74 -6.64
CA TYR A 106 15.38 -9.88 -6.29
C TYR A 106 13.94 -9.65 -6.72
N ASP A 107 13.32 -10.67 -7.29
CA ASP A 107 11.90 -10.61 -7.68
C ASP A 107 11.04 -11.13 -6.54
N LEU A 108 10.36 -10.20 -5.88
CA LEU A 108 9.45 -10.54 -4.79
C LEU A 108 8.07 -10.79 -5.39
N ARG A 109 7.63 -12.04 -5.36
CA ARG A 109 6.40 -12.45 -6.03
C ARG A 109 5.21 -12.43 -5.09
N GLY A 110 4.02 -12.28 -5.68
CA GLY A 110 2.77 -12.39 -4.93
C GLY A 110 2.49 -11.21 -4.01
N VAL A 111 2.98 -10.03 -4.37
CA VAL A 111 2.75 -8.84 -3.56
C VAL A 111 1.38 -8.28 -3.91
N PRO A 112 0.49 -8.11 -2.92
CA PRO A 112 -0.81 -7.51 -3.22
C PRO A 112 -0.65 -6.11 -3.80
N LEU A 113 -1.41 -5.78 -4.82
CA LEU A 113 -1.35 -4.45 -5.43
C LEU A 113 -1.67 -3.35 -4.42
N SER A 114 -2.53 -3.64 -3.45
CA SER A 114 -2.86 -2.67 -2.41
C SER A 114 -1.67 -2.33 -1.51
N CYS A 115 -0.63 -3.17 -1.52
CA CYS A 115 0.59 -2.93 -0.75
C CYS A 115 1.68 -2.26 -1.57
N CYS A 116 1.42 -1.93 -2.83
CA CYS A 116 2.38 -1.28 -3.72
C CYS A 116 2.01 0.19 -3.84
N LEU A 117 2.82 1.06 -3.25
CA LEU A 117 2.58 2.49 -3.28
C LEU A 117 3.47 3.12 -4.35
N PRO A 118 2.90 3.81 -5.35
CA PRO A 118 3.74 4.49 -6.34
C PRO A 118 4.65 5.51 -5.67
N THR A 119 5.89 5.56 -6.10
CA THR A 119 6.85 6.53 -5.55
C THR A 119 7.06 7.71 -6.49
#